data_5627956bf1ceb9c68c19e4b1fb648219
#
_entry.id   5627956bf1ceb9c68c19e4b1fb648219
#
_cell.length_a   1.000
_cell.length_b   1.000
_cell.length_c   1.000
_cell.angle_alpha   90.00
_cell.angle_beta   90.00
_cell.angle_gamma   90.00
#
_symmetry.space_group_name_H-M   'P 1'
#
loop_
_entity.id
_entity.type
_entity.pdbx_description
1 polymer ?
#
loop_
_entity_poly.entity_id
_entity_poly.type
_entity_poly.pdbx_seq_one_letter_code
_entity_poly.pdbx_strand_id
1 'polypeptide(L)'
;MTTIKQIVVVEGRDDTKRLKETFGRIDTIETRGSAIDEATLARIRQAQAKRGVIVLTDPDFPGEKIRKTISRAVPGVTHAFLPRAEGVPDHKGSLGVEHASPAALRAALQHLFTEVPDAPQVISQQDLLAAHLIGGTGARERREQLGEQLHIGYTNGKQLLRLSLIH
;
A
#
# COMPACT_ATOMS: atom_id res chain seq x y z
N MET A 1 -10.41 17.18 -12.65
CA MET A 1 -9.48 16.01 -12.66
C MET A 1 -8.38 16.27 -11.65
N THR A 2 -8.25 15.43 -10.64
CA THR A 2 -7.18 15.60 -9.62
C THR A 2 -5.85 15.20 -10.25
N THR A 3 -4.95 16.12 -10.41
CA THR A 3 -3.61 15.85 -10.94
C THR A 3 -2.72 15.35 -9.82
N ILE A 4 -2.24 14.12 -9.92
CA ILE A 4 -1.27 13.53 -8.98
C ILE A 4 0.11 14.05 -9.37
N LYS A 5 0.74 14.83 -8.48
CA LYS A 5 2.07 15.40 -8.71
C LYS A 5 3.20 14.45 -8.33
N GLN A 6 2.94 13.58 -7.35
CA GLN A 6 3.90 12.58 -6.89
C GLN A 6 4.10 11.49 -7.94
N ILE A 7 5.20 10.76 -7.82
CA ILE A 7 5.46 9.56 -8.61
C ILE A 7 4.88 8.36 -7.87
N VAL A 8 4.12 7.54 -8.57
CA VAL A 8 3.51 6.34 -7.98
C VAL A 8 4.41 5.14 -8.25
N VAL A 9 4.84 4.46 -7.19
CA VAL A 9 5.59 3.21 -7.30
C VAL A 9 4.60 2.06 -7.30
N VAL A 10 4.69 1.21 -8.32
CA VAL A 10 3.84 0.03 -8.55
C VAL A 10 4.69 -1.20 -8.83
N GLU A 11 4.08 -2.38 -8.91
CA GLU A 11 4.80 -3.63 -9.13
C GLU A 11 5.17 -3.82 -10.59
N GLY A 12 4.23 -3.57 -11.52
CA GLY A 12 4.38 -3.95 -12.91
C GLY A 12 3.80 -2.97 -13.92
N ARG A 13 3.92 -3.39 -15.20
CA ARG A 13 3.48 -2.59 -16.36
C ARG A 13 1.96 -2.50 -16.46
N ASP A 14 1.25 -3.53 -16.03
CA ASP A 14 -0.21 -3.56 -16.11
C ASP A 14 -0.81 -2.60 -15.09
N ASP A 15 -0.20 -2.46 -13.90
CA ASP A 15 -0.56 -1.43 -12.91
C ASP A 15 -0.36 -0.02 -13.48
N THR A 16 0.80 0.21 -14.11
CA THR A 16 1.09 1.48 -14.79
C THR A 16 0.04 1.80 -15.84
N LYS A 17 -0.34 0.82 -16.65
CA LYS A 17 -1.36 0.96 -17.68
C LYS A 17 -2.70 1.32 -17.04
N ARG A 18 -3.11 0.59 -16.01
CA ARG A 18 -4.36 0.80 -15.31
C ARG A 18 -4.46 2.20 -14.68
N LEU A 19 -3.37 2.66 -14.07
CA LEU A 19 -3.29 4.02 -13.54
C LEU A 19 -3.41 5.08 -14.62
N LYS A 20 -2.74 4.91 -15.76
CA LYS A 20 -2.85 5.82 -16.89
C LYS A 20 -4.24 5.88 -17.50
N GLU A 21 -4.92 4.74 -17.60
CA GLU A 21 -6.33 4.68 -18.02
C GLU A 21 -7.26 5.44 -17.07
N THR A 22 -6.97 5.39 -15.76
CA THR A 22 -7.80 6.03 -14.72
C THR A 22 -7.55 7.53 -14.59
N PHE A 23 -6.29 7.97 -14.67
CA PHE A 23 -5.87 9.34 -14.34
C PHE A 23 -5.37 10.14 -15.55
N GLY A 24 -5.12 9.50 -16.69
CA GLY A 24 -4.52 10.11 -17.86
C GLY A 24 -3.02 10.36 -17.66
N ARG A 25 -2.66 11.51 -17.09
CA ARG A 25 -1.26 11.86 -16.80
C ARG A 25 -0.90 11.44 -15.37
N ILE A 26 -0.10 10.40 -15.27
CA ILE A 26 0.48 9.90 -14.02
C ILE A 26 1.85 9.31 -14.31
N ASP A 27 2.83 9.62 -13.48
CA ASP A 27 4.17 9.09 -13.60
C ASP A 27 4.37 7.94 -12.62
N THR A 28 4.95 6.85 -13.10
CA THR A 28 5.14 5.63 -12.32
C THR A 28 6.59 5.16 -12.34
N ILE A 29 6.98 4.43 -11.29
CA ILE A 29 8.19 3.61 -11.23
C ILE A 29 7.74 2.17 -10.94
N GLU A 30 8.16 1.23 -11.79
CA GLU A 30 7.88 -0.20 -11.65
C GLU A 30 9.01 -0.90 -10.91
N THR A 31 8.67 -1.70 -9.89
CA THR A 31 9.66 -2.46 -9.11
C THR A 31 10.07 -3.76 -9.79
N ARG A 32 9.22 -4.28 -10.67
CA ARG A 32 9.42 -5.54 -11.39
C ARG A 32 9.60 -6.75 -10.47
N GLY A 33 8.80 -6.80 -9.43
CA GLY A 33 8.80 -7.86 -8.45
C GLY A 33 9.36 -7.44 -7.08
N SER A 34 9.35 -8.37 -6.13
CA SER A 34 9.69 -8.09 -4.73
C SER A 34 11.20 -7.99 -4.43
N ALA A 35 12.05 -8.41 -5.35
CA ALA A 35 13.52 -8.27 -5.26
C ALA A 35 13.94 -6.95 -5.94
N ILE A 36 13.70 -5.83 -5.25
CA ILE A 36 13.98 -4.50 -5.78
C ILE A 36 15.48 -4.27 -5.78
N ASP A 37 16.04 -3.96 -6.95
CA ASP A 37 17.46 -3.67 -7.10
C ASP A 37 17.83 -2.25 -6.61
N GLU A 38 19.12 -2.03 -6.37
CA GLU A 38 19.61 -0.73 -5.88
C GLU A 38 19.39 0.39 -6.90
N ALA A 39 19.42 0.09 -8.20
CA ALA A 39 19.16 1.09 -9.22
C ALA A 39 17.71 1.61 -9.16
N THR A 40 16.75 0.72 -8.92
CA THR A 40 15.35 1.09 -8.72
C THR A 40 15.16 1.88 -7.41
N LEU A 41 15.80 1.47 -6.32
CA LEU A 41 15.78 2.22 -5.06
C LEU A 41 16.38 3.62 -5.19
N ALA A 42 17.47 3.76 -5.92
CA ALA A 42 18.07 5.07 -6.21
C ALA A 42 17.13 5.98 -6.99
N ARG A 43 16.40 5.45 -7.98
CA ARG A 43 15.38 6.19 -8.73
C ARG A 43 14.24 6.64 -7.81
N ILE A 44 13.80 5.77 -6.90
CA ILE A 44 12.73 6.09 -5.93
C ILE A 44 13.20 7.19 -4.97
N ARG A 45 14.45 7.13 -4.45
CA ARG A 45 15.04 8.20 -3.61
C ARG A 45 15.06 9.54 -4.33
N GLN A 46 15.49 9.54 -5.59
CA GLN A 46 15.51 10.76 -6.39
C GLN A 46 14.11 11.33 -6.64
N ALA A 47 13.15 10.45 -6.91
CA ALA A 47 11.75 10.82 -7.08
C ALA A 47 11.16 11.41 -5.78
N GLN A 48 11.45 10.78 -4.64
CA GLN A 48 11.01 11.25 -3.33
C GLN A 48 11.56 12.65 -3.02
N ALA A 49 12.83 12.88 -3.28
CA ALA A 49 13.46 14.18 -3.04
C ALA A 49 12.89 15.32 -3.91
N LYS A 50 12.46 15.00 -5.13
CA LYS A 50 11.99 16.01 -6.10
C LYS A 50 10.50 16.27 -6.07
N ARG A 51 9.69 15.22 -5.95
CA ARG A 51 8.24 15.28 -6.17
C ARG A 51 7.41 14.60 -5.09
N GLY A 52 8.04 13.81 -4.24
CA GLY A 52 7.37 12.87 -3.37
C GLY A 52 6.98 11.57 -4.09
N VAL A 53 6.84 10.51 -3.31
CA VAL A 53 6.51 9.16 -3.79
C VAL A 53 5.30 8.62 -3.06
N ILE A 54 4.40 8.00 -3.82
CA ILE A 54 3.29 7.20 -3.31
C ILE A 54 3.58 5.74 -3.66
N VAL A 55 3.58 4.85 -2.68
CA VAL A 55 3.72 3.40 -2.89
C VAL A 55 2.33 2.78 -2.96
N LEU A 56 2.00 2.21 -4.10
CA LEU A 56 0.76 1.47 -4.35
C LEU A 56 1.12 0.09 -4.87
N THR A 57 0.97 -0.92 -4.05
CA THR A 57 1.29 -2.32 -4.35
C THR A 57 0.03 -3.17 -4.26
N ASP A 58 0.10 -4.37 -4.79
CA ASP A 58 -0.97 -5.34 -4.70
C ASP A 58 -1.35 -5.65 -3.23
N PRO A 59 -2.62 -5.92 -2.95
CA PRO A 59 -3.10 -6.18 -1.59
C PRO A 59 -2.79 -7.62 -1.16
N ASP A 60 -1.52 -8.04 -1.28
CA ASP A 60 -1.03 -9.38 -0.99
C ASP A 60 0.31 -9.36 -0.24
N PHE A 61 0.85 -10.54 0.03
CA PHE A 61 2.11 -10.67 0.77
C PHE A 61 3.35 -10.15 0.00
N PRO A 62 3.53 -10.45 -1.30
CA PRO A 62 4.58 -9.83 -2.10
C PRO A 62 4.51 -8.30 -2.11
N GLY A 63 3.34 -7.72 -2.30
CA GLY A 63 3.13 -6.27 -2.29
C GLY A 63 3.53 -5.64 -0.95
N GLU A 64 3.20 -6.26 0.16
CA GLU A 64 3.66 -5.83 1.49
C GLU A 64 5.18 -5.90 1.67
N LYS A 65 5.83 -6.91 1.09
CA LYS A 65 7.29 -7.02 1.12
C LYS A 65 7.94 -5.86 0.35
N ILE A 66 7.42 -5.53 -0.83
CA ILE A 66 7.85 -4.38 -1.64
C ILE A 66 7.72 -3.10 -0.83
N ARG A 67 6.55 -2.86 -0.26
CA ARG A 67 6.24 -1.69 0.58
C ARG A 67 7.25 -1.50 1.70
N LYS A 68 7.52 -2.56 2.47
CA LYS A 68 8.51 -2.53 3.56
C LYS A 68 9.93 -2.26 3.08
N THR A 69 10.32 -2.85 1.96
CA THR A 69 11.65 -2.63 1.39
C THR A 69 11.84 -1.17 1.02
N ILE A 70 10.84 -0.57 0.37
CA ILE A 70 10.87 0.85 -0.03
C ILE A 70 10.86 1.76 1.21
N SER A 71 9.98 1.53 2.18
CA SER A 71 9.92 2.35 3.41
C SER A 71 11.22 2.40 4.18
N ARG A 72 11.94 1.27 4.25
CA ARG A 72 13.25 1.20 4.91
C ARG A 72 14.34 1.94 4.15
N ALA A 73 14.33 1.86 2.83
CA ALA A 73 15.35 2.44 1.97
C ALA A 73 15.12 3.92 1.66
N VAL A 74 13.87 4.38 1.70
CA VAL A 74 13.44 5.72 1.31
C VAL A 74 12.45 6.27 2.35
N PRO A 75 12.95 6.88 3.42
CA PRO A 75 12.08 7.47 4.45
C PRO A 75 11.14 8.55 3.89
N GLY A 76 9.96 8.65 4.47
CA GLY A 76 9.00 9.70 4.14
C GLY A 76 8.14 9.43 2.89
N VAL A 77 8.25 8.26 2.27
CA VAL A 77 7.29 7.87 1.22
C VAL A 77 5.89 7.74 1.81
N THR A 78 4.90 8.08 1.01
CA THR A 78 3.49 7.88 1.39
C THR A 78 2.98 6.54 0.82
N HIS A 79 1.94 6.03 1.44
CA HIS A 79 1.35 4.73 1.08
C HIS A 79 -0.11 4.90 0.71
N ALA A 80 -0.49 4.30 -0.42
CA ALA A 80 -1.86 4.07 -0.80
C ALA A 80 -2.19 2.58 -0.65
N PHE A 81 -3.39 2.26 -0.20
CA PHE A 81 -3.83 0.89 -0.01
C PHE A 81 -5.08 0.62 -0.83
N LEU A 82 -5.07 -0.51 -1.53
CA LEU A 82 -6.21 -1.02 -2.25
C LEU A 82 -6.89 -2.10 -1.41
N PRO A 83 -8.23 -2.06 -1.23
CA PRO A 83 -8.96 -3.17 -0.61
C PRO A 83 -8.77 -4.46 -1.41
N ARG A 84 -8.64 -5.59 -0.72
CA ARG A 84 -8.44 -6.89 -1.41
C ARG A 84 -9.55 -7.21 -2.41
N ALA A 85 -10.81 -6.89 -2.06
CA ALA A 85 -11.95 -7.09 -2.93
C ALA A 85 -11.81 -6.38 -4.28
N GLU A 86 -11.15 -5.22 -4.31
CA GLU A 86 -10.93 -4.43 -5.53
C GLU A 86 -9.75 -4.93 -6.38
N GLY A 87 -8.89 -5.78 -5.83
CA GLY A 87 -7.77 -6.40 -6.55
C GLY A 87 -8.09 -7.79 -7.11
N VAL A 88 -9.32 -8.28 -6.96
CA VAL A 88 -9.73 -9.59 -7.46
C VAL A 88 -9.92 -9.56 -8.97
N PRO A 89 -9.28 -10.47 -9.73
CA PRO A 89 -9.48 -10.55 -11.17
C PRO A 89 -10.88 -11.06 -11.52
N ASP A 90 -11.44 -10.61 -12.65
CA ASP A 90 -12.71 -11.11 -13.19
C ASP A 90 -12.63 -12.60 -13.58
N HIS A 91 -11.43 -13.09 -13.86
CA HIS A 91 -11.13 -14.48 -14.22
C HIS A 91 -9.98 -15.03 -13.36
N LYS A 92 -9.53 -16.26 -13.60
CA LYS A 92 -8.39 -16.85 -12.90
C LYS A 92 -7.15 -15.96 -13.00
N GLY A 93 -6.59 -15.57 -11.85
CA GLY A 93 -5.39 -14.72 -11.76
C GLY A 93 -5.02 -14.42 -10.32
N SER A 94 -3.92 -13.69 -10.13
CA SER A 94 -3.51 -13.15 -8.84
C SER A 94 -4.27 -11.87 -8.51
N LEU A 95 -4.30 -11.49 -7.24
CA LEU A 95 -4.74 -10.16 -6.83
C LEU A 95 -3.79 -9.11 -7.43
N GLY A 96 -4.35 -8.01 -7.94
CA GLY A 96 -3.52 -6.97 -8.53
C GLY A 96 -4.20 -5.62 -8.64
N VAL A 97 -3.39 -4.57 -8.65
CA VAL A 97 -3.81 -3.18 -8.89
C VAL A 97 -4.42 -3.03 -10.27
N GLU A 98 -3.97 -3.82 -11.24
CA GLU A 98 -4.47 -3.85 -12.61
C GLU A 98 -5.96 -4.21 -12.73
N HIS A 99 -6.50 -4.91 -11.73
CA HIS A 99 -7.92 -5.31 -11.70
C HIS A 99 -8.82 -4.27 -11.02
N ALA A 100 -8.23 -3.30 -10.33
CA ALA A 100 -8.99 -2.33 -9.54
C ALA A 100 -9.88 -1.43 -10.40
N SER A 101 -11.06 -1.11 -9.88
CA SER A 101 -11.94 -0.13 -10.51
C SER A 101 -11.31 1.28 -10.49
N PRO A 102 -11.62 2.15 -11.49
CA PRO A 102 -11.19 3.54 -11.45
C PRO A 102 -11.61 4.29 -10.18
N ALA A 103 -12.76 3.93 -9.61
CA ALA A 103 -13.26 4.52 -8.36
C ALA A 103 -12.38 4.12 -7.17
N ALA A 104 -12.02 2.82 -7.06
CA ALA A 104 -11.15 2.30 -6.01
C ALA A 104 -9.74 2.92 -6.07
N LEU A 105 -9.17 3.05 -7.28
CA LEU A 105 -7.87 3.70 -7.46
C LEU A 105 -7.89 5.18 -7.05
N ARG A 106 -8.97 5.90 -7.40
CA ARG A 106 -9.13 7.31 -6.96
C ARG A 106 -9.25 7.40 -5.44
N ALA A 107 -10.03 6.53 -4.82
CA ALA A 107 -10.16 6.48 -3.37
C ALA A 107 -8.82 6.15 -2.69
N ALA A 108 -8.09 5.14 -3.18
CA ALA A 108 -6.79 4.76 -2.63
C ALA A 108 -5.77 5.92 -2.69
N LEU A 109 -5.72 6.66 -3.80
CA LEU A 109 -4.79 7.79 -3.96
C LEU A 109 -5.28 9.10 -3.30
N GLN A 110 -6.49 9.13 -2.76
CA GLN A 110 -6.98 10.22 -1.92
C GLN A 110 -6.69 10.00 -0.43
N HIS A 111 -6.58 8.73 0.00
CA HIS A 111 -6.33 8.34 1.38
C HIS A 111 -4.89 7.84 1.52
N LEU A 112 -3.96 8.79 1.65
CA LEU A 112 -2.54 8.48 1.77
C LEU A 112 -2.12 8.40 3.24
N PHE A 113 -1.22 7.48 3.53
CA PHE A 113 -0.64 7.27 4.84
C PHE A 113 0.87 7.49 4.78
N THR A 114 1.43 8.09 5.81
CA THR A 114 2.88 8.29 5.97
C THR A 114 3.32 7.67 7.28
N GLU A 115 4.40 6.88 7.27
CA GLU A 115 5.02 6.44 8.51
C GLU A 115 5.61 7.65 9.24
N VAL A 116 5.23 7.82 10.51
CA VAL A 116 5.79 8.84 11.37
C VAL A 116 6.88 8.16 12.22
N PRO A 117 8.17 8.45 11.98
CA PRO A 117 9.23 7.94 12.84
C PRO A 117 8.99 8.38 14.28
N ASP A 118 9.19 7.48 15.22
CA ASP A 118 9.05 7.74 16.67
C ASP A 118 7.64 8.16 17.13
N ALA A 119 6.60 7.86 16.33
CA ALA A 119 5.22 8.07 16.77
C ALA A 119 4.95 7.29 18.07
N PRO A 120 4.32 7.92 19.07
CA PRO A 120 4.02 7.23 20.33
C PRO A 120 3.08 6.05 20.06
N GLN A 121 3.42 4.90 20.62
CA GLN A 121 2.56 3.71 20.52
C GLN A 121 1.31 3.91 21.36
N VAL A 122 0.22 4.28 20.73
CA VAL A 122 -1.09 4.51 21.38
C VAL A 122 -1.85 3.19 21.58
N ILE A 123 -1.68 2.25 20.64
CA ILE A 123 -2.36 0.94 20.67
C ILE A 123 -1.34 -0.12 21.06
N SER A 124 -1.63 -0.87 22.12
CA SER A 124 -0.78 -1.96 22.60
C SER A 124 -1.18 -3.32 21.98
N GLN A 125 -0.32 -4.32 22.15
CA GLN A 125 -0.65 -5.69 21.81
C GLN A 125 -1.85 -6.21 22.62
N GLN A 126 -2.02 -5.76 23.86
CA GLN A 126 -3.15 -6.12 24.71
C GLN A 126 -4.46 -5.57 24.15
N ASP A 127 -4.44 -4.36 23.60
CA ASP A 127 -5.64 -3.78 22.95
C ASP A 127 -6.05 -4.60 21.74
N LEU A 128 -5.07 -5.05 20.93
CA LEU A 128 -5.36 -5.92 19.80
C LEU A 128 -5.90 -7.31 20.22
N LEU A 129 -5.43 -7.85 21.34
CA LEU A 129 -5.97 -9.08 21.91
C LEU A 129 -7.39 -8.87 22.43
N ALA A 130 -7.65 -7.80 23.18
CA ALA A 130 -8.97 -7.46 23.69
C ALA A 130 -10.01 -7.23 22.57
N ALA A 131 -9.57 -6.64 21.47
CA ALA A 131 -10.39 -6.45 20.28
C ALA A 131 -10.51 -7.71 19.39
N HIS A 132 -9.91 -8.84 19.79
CA HIS A 132 -9.86 -10.08 19.03
C HIS A 132 -9.25 -9.91 17.61
N LEU A 133 -8.36 -8.95 17.46
CA LEU A 133 -7.64 -8.69 16.20
C LEU A 133 -6.37 -9.53 16.07
N ILE A 134 -5.90 -10.12 17.17
CA ILE A 134 -4.81 -11.11 17.24
C ILE A 134 -5.19 -12.22 18.23
N GLY A 135 -4.61 -13.39 18.08
CA GLY A 135 -4.79 -14.52 19.00
C GLY A 135 -6.21 -15.08 18.99
N GLY A 136 -6.46 -16.12 18.24
CA GLY A 136 -7.73 -16.85 18.24
C GLY A 136 -8.44 -16.92 16.89
N THR A 137 -9.54 -17.67 16.89
CA THR A 137 -10.37 -17.91 15.70
C THR A 137 -11.03 -16.60 15.25
N GLY A 138 -11.03 -16.35 13.93
CA GLY A 138 -11.67 -15.16 13.35
C GLY A 138 -10.87 -13.86 13.45
N ALA A 139 -9.67 -13.89 14.05
CA ALA A 139 -8.83 -12.69 14.15
C ALA A 139 -8.36 -12.18 12.78
N ARG A 140 -8.16 -13.09 11.83
CA ARG A 140 -7.78 -12.73 10.47
C ARG A 140 -8.90 -11.98 9.75
N GLU A 141 -10.11 -12.52 9.79
CA GLU A 141 -11.29 -11.92 9.16
C GLU A 141 -11.60 -10.54 9.73
N ARG A 142 -11.47 -10.40 11.06
CA ARG A 142 -11.64 -9.09 11.72
C ARG A 142 -10.59 -8.08 11.29
N ARG A 143 -9.33 -8.49 11.11
CA ARG A 143 -8.29 -7.59 10.58
C ARG A 143 -8.55 -7.22 9.13
N GLU A 144 -9.05 -8.15 8.31
CA GLU A 144 -9.41 -7.87 6.93
C GLU A 144 -10.54 -6.82 6.88
N GLN A 145 -11.61 -7.00 7.64
CA GLN A 145 -12.71 -6.04 7.74
C GLN A 145 -12.24 -4.67 8.26
N LEU A 146 -11.40 -4.65 9.30
CA LEU A 146 -10.85 -3.41 9.84
C LEU A 146 -9.96 -2.73 8.80
N GLY A 147 -9.12 -3.49 8.11
CA GLY A 147 -8.24 -2.98 7.05
C GLY A 147 -9.01 -2.34 5.90
N GLU A 148 -10.15 -2.92 5.53
CA GLU A 148 -11.04 -2.35 4.52
C GLU A 148 -11.68 -1.03 5.01
N GLN A 149 -12.20 -1.00 6.23
CA GLN A 149 -12.82 0.19 6.81
C GLN A 149 -11.84 1.35 6.99
N LEU A 150 -10.60 1.05 7.38
CA LEU A 150 -9.55 2.05 7.59
C LEU A 150 -8.74 2.36 6.33
N HIS A 151 -9.02 1.71 5.20
CA HIS A 151 -8.26 1.84 3.95
C HIS A 151 -6.75 1.56 4.10
N ILE A 152 -6.37 0.66 5.02
CA ILE A 152 -4.97 0.27 5.27
C ILE A 152 -4.60 -1.09 4.64
N GLY A 153 -5.52 -1.70 3.90
CA GLY A 153 -5.29 -2.94 3.19
C GLY A 153 -5.10 -4.17 4.09
N TYR A 154 -4.49 -5.22 3.54
CA TYR A 154 -4.23 -6.46 4.27
C TYR A 154 -3.10 -6.30 5.28
N THR A 155 -3.36 -6.71 6.54
CA THR A 155 -2.34 -6.67 7.59
C THR A 155 -2.34 -7.95 8.41
N ASN A 156 -1.15 -8.45 8.78
CA ASN A 156 -1.03 -9.41 9.86
C ASN A 156 -0.99 -8.69 11.22
N GLY A 157 -1.04 -9.42 12.34
CA GLY A 157 -1.09 -8.82 13.67
C GLY A 157 0.09 -7.87 13.99
N LYS A 158 1.32 -8.21 13.53
CA LYS A 158 2.48 -7.33 13.72
C LYS A 158 2.43 -6.09 12.84
N GLN A 159 1.88 -6.23 11.64
CA GLN A 159 1.71 -5.10 10.72
C GLN A 159 0.63 -4.15 11.23
N LEU A 160 -0.49 -4.67 11.71
CA LEU A 160 -1.57 -3.86 12.26
C LEU A 160 -1.07 -3.00 13.42
N LEU A 161 -0.28 -3.58 14.33
CA LEU A 161 0.33 -2.85 15.44
C LEU A 161 1.23 -1.71 14.96
N ARG A 162 2.02 -1.95 13.88
CA ARG A 162 2.86 -0.91 13.26
C ARG A 162 2.04 0.17 12.54
N LEU A 163 1.00 -0.25 11.82
CA LEU A 163 0.13 0.68 11.09
C LEU A 163 -0.67 1.58 12.03
N SER A 164 -0.92 1.16 13.27
CA SER A 164 -1.51 2.03 14.29
C SER A 164 -0.64 3.25 14.66
N LEU A 165 0.63 3.27 14.21
CA LEU A 165 1.56 4.39 14.33
C LEU A 165 1.57 5.32 13.11
N ILE A 166 0.74 5.03 12.11
CA ILE A 166 0.61 5.82 10.87
C ILE A 166 -0.61 6.73 11.00
N HIS A 167 -0.39 7.99 10.86
CA HIS A 167 -1.45 9.01 10.85
C HIS A 167 -1.59 9.64 9.47
#